data_424b6f518c178642bfd14afe8f3a14ec
#
_entry.id   424b6f518c178642bfd14afe8f3a14ec
#
_cell.length_a   1.000
_cell.length_b   1.000
_cell.length_c   1.000
_cell.angle_alpha   90.00
_cell.angle_beta   90.00
_cell.angle_gamma   90.00
#
_symmetry.space_group_name_H-M   'P 1'
#
loop_
_entity.id
_entity.type
_entity.pdbx_description
1 polymer ?
#
loop_
_entity_poly.entity_id
_entity_poly.type
_entity_poly.pdbx_seq_one_letter_code
_entity_poly.pdbx_strand_id
1 'polypeptide(L)'
;MNQITDKYPTCEITIQGKKFKGLVDTGVDISIISLQHWPSTWSIHPAQFNIVGVGKAPEVYQSSYILHCEGPNGQRGTIQPIITSVPINLWGRDLLQ
;
A
#
# COMPACT_ATOMS: atom_id res chain seq x y z
N MET A 1 -19.52 -7.73 -20.51
CA MET A 1 -18.13 -7.36 -20.72
C MET A 1 -17.32 -7.58 -19.47
N ASN A 2 -16.23 -8.27 -19.62
CA ASN A 2 -15.38 -8.55 -18.48
C ASN A 2 -14.56 -7.35 -18.08
N GLN A 3 -14.56 -7.09 -16.81
CA GLN A 3 -13.74 -6.06 -16.24
C GLN A 3 -12.48 -6.71 -15.68
N ILE A 4 -11.33 -6.16 -16.04
CA ILE A 4 -10.08 -6.65 -15.47
C ILE A 4 -10.11 -6.50 -13.96
N THR A 5 -10.76 -5.46 -13.48
CA THR A 5 -10.88 -5.20 -12.06
C THR A 5 -11.69 -6.25 -11.32
N ASP A 6 -12.46 -7.08 -12.02
CA ASP A 6 -13.22 -8.15 -11.38
C ASP A 6 -12.31 -9.21 -10.77
N LYS A 7 -11.09 -9.34 -11.28
CA LYS A 7 -10.14 -10.31 -10.74
C LYS A 7 -9.53 -9.89 -9.43
N TYR A 8 -9.53 -8.59 -9.16
CA TYR A 8 -8.86 -8.01 -8.01
C TYR A 8 -9.86 -7.17 -7.26
N PRO A 9 -10.45 -7.70 -6.20
CA PRO A 9 -11.41 -6.91 -5.44
C PRO A 9 -10.76 -5.67 -4.87
N THR A 10 -11.50 -4.59 -4.86
CA THR A 10 -11.05 -3.35 -4.26
C THR A 10 -11.57 -3.27 -2.83
N CYS A 11 -10.83 -2.55 -2.00
CA CYS A 11 -11.21 -2.37 -0.62
C CYS A 11 -10.77 -0.98 -0.17
N GLU A 12 -11.61 -0.32 0.59
CA GLU A 12 -11.28 0.96 1.17
C GLU A 12 -10.82 0.76 2.60
N ILE A 13 -9.61 1.22 2.88
CA ILE A 13 -9.01 1.10 4.20
C ILE A 13 -8.78 2.49 4.76
N THR A 14 -9.13 2.71 6.00
CA THR A 14 -8.87 3.96 6.70
C THR A 14 -7.54 3.83 7.41
N ILE A 15 -6.59 4.71 7.09
CA ILE A 15 -5.27 4.72 7.70
C ILE A 15 -5.08 6.06 8.37
N GLN A 16 -4.87 6.05 9.67
CA GLN A 16 -4.71 7.25 10.47
C GLN A 16 -5.84 8.27 10.21
N GLY A 17 -7.06 7.76 10.08
CA GLY A 17 -8.23 8.58 9.84
C GLY A 17 -8.47 9.00 8.40
N LYS A 18 -7.60 8.59 7.49
CA LYS A 18 -7.73 8.95 6.07
C LYS A 18 -8.04 7.72 5.24
N LYS A 19 -8.97 7.85 4.32
CA LYS A 19 -9.45 6.73 3.51
C LYS A 19 -8.60 6.55 2.27
N PHE A 20 -8.23 5.31 2.00
CA PHE A 20 -7.47 4.92 0.83
C PHE A 20 -8.15 3.75 0.16
N LYS A 21 -8.29 3.82 -1.14
CA LYS A 21 -8.85 2.74 -1.93
C LYS A 21 -7.72 2.00 -2.62
N GLY A 22 -7.75 0.68 -2.58
CA GLY A 22 -6.73 -0.12 -3.22
C GLY A 22 -7.24 -1.47 -3.65
N LEU A 23 -6.40 -2.21 -4.35
CA LEU A 23 -6.69 -3.57 -4.78
C LEU A 23 -6.17 -4.55 -3.75
N VAL A 24 -6.97 -5.57 -3.49
CA VAL A 24 -6.55 -6.68 -2.63
C VAL A 24 -5.65 -7.60 -3.44
N ASP A 25 -4.40 -7.76 -2.99
CA ASP A 25 -3.42 -8.57 -3.69
C ASP A 25 -2.68 -9.45 -2.70
N THR A 26 -3.12 -10.69 -2.59
CA THR A 26 -2.55 -11.65 -1.66
C THR A 26 -1.16 -12.13 -2.07
N GLY A 27 -0.71 -11.79 -3.28
CA GLY A 27 0.65 -12.07 -3.72
C GLY A 27 1.68 -11.10 -3.18
N VAL A 28 1.23 -10.03 -2.53
CA VAL A 28 2.11 -9.00 -1.98
C VAL A 28 2.18 -9.15 -0.48
N ASP A 29 3.39 -9.18 0.07
CA ASP A 29 3.58 -9.35 1.52
C ASP A 29 3.29 -8.08 2.29
N ILE A 30 3.71 -6.95 1.77
CA ILE A 30 3.59 -5.65 2.42
C ILE A 30 2.75 -4.76 1.53
N SER A 31 1.77 -4.10 2.13
CA SER A 31 0.90 -3.17 1.40
C SER A 31 1.71 -2.04 0.78
N ILE A 32 1.26 -1.59 -0.39
CA ILE A 32 1.92 -0.54 -1.15
C ILE A 32 0.94 0.60 -1.34
N ILE A 33 1.38 1.81 -1.02
CA ILE A 33 0.58 3.00 -1.22
C ILE A 33 1.23 3.85 -2.30
N SER A 34 0.41 4.32 -3.22
CA SER A 34 0.87 5.19 -4.29
C SER A 34 1.43 6.49 -3.72
N LEU A 35 2.59 6.89 -4.22
CA LEU A 35 3.20 8.15 -3.82
C LEU A 35 2.26 9.33 -4.10
N GLN A 36 1.42 9.20 -5.13
CA GLN A 36 0.45 10.23 -5.47
C GLN A 36 -0.64 10.39 -4.42
N HIS A 37 -0.94 9.32 -3.69
CA HIS A 37 -1.99 9.33 -2.66
C HIS A 37 -1.44 9.56 -1.26
N TRP A 38 -0.13 9.41 -1.11
CA TRP A 38 0.50 9.51 0.21
C TRP A 38 0.50 10.95 0.69
N PRO A 39 0.00 11.23 1.90
CA PRO A 39 0.04 12.60 2.44
C PRO A 39 1.49 13.05 2.64
N SER A 40 1.78 14.25 2.18
CA SER A 40 3.15 14.77 2.25
C SER A 40 3.62 15.01 3.68
N THR A 41 2.69 15.12 4.62
CA THR A 41 3.02 15.34 6.03
C THR A 41 3.39 14.04 6.76
N TRP A 42 3.11 12.88 6.16
CA TRP A 42 3.43 11.61 6.79
C TRP A 42 4.86 11.23 6.43
N SER A 43 5.67 11.00 7.45
CA SER A 43 7.10 10.78 7.27
C SER A 43 7.40 9.47 6.57
N ILE A 44 8.32 9.52 5.63
CA ILE A 44 8.81 8.33 4.93
C ILE A 44 10.33 8.36 4.94
N HIS A 45 10.93 7.20 4.73
CA HIS A 45 12.37 7.08 4.53
C HIS A 45 12.63 6.15 3.35
N PRO A 46 13.79 6.32 2.69
CA PRO A 46 14.12 5.44 1.57
C PRO A 46 14.18 3.99 2.02
N ALA A 47 13.59 3.13 1.21
CA ALA A 47 13.60 1.70 1.48
C ALA A 47 14.56 1.03 0.52
N GLN A 48 15.34 0.07 1.04
CA GLN A 48 16.31 -0.65 0.24
C GLN A 48 15.71 -2.01 -0.14
N PHE A 49 15.43 -2.15 -1.42
CA PHE A 49 15.02 -3.44 -1.95
C PHE A 49 15.99 -3.82 -3.05
N ASN A 50 16.39 -5.08 -3.03
CA ASN A 50 17.23 -5.60 -4.08
C ASN A 50 16.37 -5.86 -5.30
N ILE A 51 16.41 -4.92 -6.24
CA ILE A 51 15.75 -5.10 -7.52
C ILE A 51 16.81 -5.52 -8.50
N VAL A 52 16.75 -6.77 -8.91
CA VAL A 52 17.75 -7.35 -9.79
C VAL A 52 17.43 -6.99 -11.23
N GLY A 53 18.44 -6.59 -11.99
CA GLY A 53 18.35 -6.50 -13.42
C GLY A 53 17.88 -5.17 -13.98
N VAL A 54 17.76 -4.15 -13.16
CA VAL A 54 17.34 -2.84 -13.63
C VAL A 54 18.45 -1.83 -13.37
N GLY A 55 18.78 -1.06 -14.37
CA GLY A 55 19.85 -0.08 -14.27
C GLY A 55 19.55 1.09 -13.35
N LYS A 56 18.28 1.39 -13.13
CA LYS A 56 17.87 2.44 -12.20
C LYS A 56 16.98 1.84 -11.14
N ALA A 57 17.33 2.07 -9.88
CA ALA A 57 16.45 1.70 -8.79
C ALA A 57 15.24 2.64 -8.79
N PRO A 58 14.01 2.12 -8.78
CA PRO A 58 12.85 2.98 -8.62
C PRO A 58 12.88 3.66 -7.27
N GLU A 59 12.23 4.80 -7.16
CA GLU A 59 12.07 5.46 -5.88
C GLU A 59 11.12 4.65 -5.04
N VAL A 60 11.64 4.02 -4.01
CA VAL A 60 10.89 3.20 -3.09
C VAL A 60 11.14 3.71 -1.69
N TYR A 61 10.07 3.97 -0.98
CA TYR A 61 10.11 4.47 0.38
C TYR A 61 9.30 3.55 1.28
N GLN A 62 9.45 3.74 2.55
CA GLN A 62 8.64 3.05 3.53
C GLN A 62 8.19 4.05 4.57
N SER A 63 7.00 3.86 5.11
CA SER A 63 6.52 4.69 6.20
C SER A 63 7.51 4.64 7.37
N SER A 64 7.85 5.80 7.90
CA SER A 64 8.75 5.88 9.06
C SER A 64 8.09 5.37 10.32
N TYR A 65 6.77 5.35 10.35
CA TYR A 65 6.00 4.95 11.53
C TYR A 65 5.06 3.81 11.19
N ILE A 66 4.75 3.04 12.20
CA ILE A 66 3.70 2.04 12.12
C ILE A 66 2.37 2.78 12.20
N LEU A 67 1.52 2.56 11.22
CA LEU A 67 0.27 3.29 11.07
C LEU A 67 -0.90 2.43 11.48
N HIS A 68 -1.85 3.02 12.19
CA HIS A 68 -3.08 2.35 12.56
C HIS A 68 -4.04 2.37 11.38
N CYS A 69 -4.65 1.23 11.10
CA CYS A 69 -5.59 1.13 10.00
C CYS A 69 -6.86 0.44 10.46
N GLU A 70 -7.92 0.73 9.71
CA GLU A 70 -9.23 0.18 10.01
C GLU A 70 -9.89 -0.24 8.70
N GLY A 71 -10.40 -1.47 8.69
CA GLY A 71 -11.10 -2.02 7.54
C GLY A 71 -12.54 -1.57 7.47
N PRO A 72 -13.23 -1.97 6.39
CA PRO A 72 -14.60 -1.53 6.16
C PRO A 72 -15.59 -2.07 7.17
N ASN A 73 -15.26 -3.16 7.86
CA ASN A 73 -16.14 -3.76 8.87
C ASN A 73 -15.65 -3.48 10.29
N GLY A 74 -14.83 -2.45 10.44
CA GLY A 74 -14.33 -2.10 11.76
C GLY A 74 -13.13 -2.89 12.23
N GLN A 75 -12.56 -3.74 11.39
CA GLN A 75 -11.34 -4.46 11.74
C GLN A 75 -10.21 -3.47 11.94
N ARG A 76 -9.40 -3.70 12.94
CA ARG A 76 -8.28 -2.82 13.26
C ARG A 76 -6.97 -3.57 13.14
N GLY A 77 -5.95 -2.84 12.71
CA GLY A 77 -4.62 -3.39 12.60
C GLY A 77 -3.60 -2.29 12.45
N THR A 78 -2.38 -2.70 12.17
CA THR A 78 -1.29 -1.76 11.92
C THR A 78 -0.54 -2.20 10.69
N ILE A 79 -0.05 -1.22 9.95
CA ILE A 79 0.80 -1.50 8.79
C ILE A 79 1.93 -0.48 8.75
N GLN A 80 2.99 -0.87 8.08
CA GLN A 80 4.09 0.03 7.77
C GLN A 80 4.36 -0.10 6.28
N PRO A 81 3.54 0.57 5.46
CA PRO A 81 3.50 0.30 4.03
C PRO A 81 4.72 0.81 3.29
N ILE A 82 4.89 0.24 2.10
CA ILE A 82 5.84 0.74 1.10
C ILE A 82 5.14 1.83 0.32
N ILE A 83 5.87 2.89 0.01
CA ILE A 83 5.37 3.99 -0.79
C ILE A 83 6.23 4.08 -2.04
N THR A 84 5.60 3.99 -3.19
CA THR A 84 6.33 4.06 -4.45
C THR A 84 5.43 4.60 -5.57
N SER A 85 6.03 4.87 -6.70
CA SER A 85 5.33 5.46 -7.83
C SER A 85 4.57 4.39 -8.59
N VAL A 86 3.39 4.08 -8.10
CA VAL A 86 2.46 3.15 -8.74
C VAL A 86 1.13 3.86 -8.92
N PRO A 87 0.31 3.45 -9.89
CA PRO A 87 -0.96 4.14 -10.15
C PRO A 87 -2.05 3.85 -9.12
N ILE A 88 -1.94 2.76 -8.39
CA ILE A 88 -2.96 2.32 -7.44
C ILE A 88 -2.32 1.81 -6.17
N ASN A 89 -3.10 1.81 -5.09
CA ASN A 89 -2.68 1.20 -3.84
C ASN A 89 -2.93 -0.31 -3.88
N LEU A 90 -2.08 -1.07 -3.21
CA LEU A 90 -2.19 -2.53 -3.16
C LEU A 90 -2.19 -2.96 -1.70
N TRP A 91 -3.21 -3.74 -1.34
CA TRP A 91 -3.32 -4.26 0.02
C TRP A 91 -2.74 -5.67 0.06
N GLY A 92 -1.66 -5.81 0.80
CA GLY A 92 -0.95 -7.07 0.90
C GLY A 92 -1.40 -7.92 2.09
N ARG A 93 -0.67 -9.00 2.31
CA ARG A 93 -1.01 -9.96 3.37
C ARG A 93 -0.84 -9.37 4.76
N ASP A 94 0.00 -8.35 4.91
CA ASP A 94 0.17 -7.66 6.19
C ASP A 94 -1.15 -7.07 6.69
N LEU A 95 -2.00 -6.64 5.77
CA LEU A 95 -3.28 -6.05 6.10
C LEU A 95 -4.40 -7.10 6.16
N LEU A 96 -4.28 -8.16 5.35
CA LEU A 96 -5.36 -9.11 5.13
C LEU A 96 -5.38 -10.27 6.13
N GLN A 97 -4.43 -10.33 7.01
CA GLN A 97 -4.39 -11.36 8.03
C GLN A 97 -5.35 -11.11 9.16
#